data_b9685b6ee4a46062399c7bd5705664ea
#
_entry.id   b9685b6ee4a46062399c7bd5705664ea
#
_cell.length_a   1.000
_cell.length_b   1.000
_cell.length_c   1.000
_cell.angle_alpha   90.00
_cell.angle_beta   90.00
_cell.angle_gamma   90.00
#
_symmetry.space_group_name_H-M   'P 1'
#
loop_
_entity.id
_entity.type
_entity.pdbx_description
1 polymer ?
#
loop_
_entity_poly.entity_id
_entity_poly.type
_entity_poly.pdbx_seq_one_letter_code
_entity_poly.pdbx_strand_id
1 'polypeptide(L)'
;MAHQPRQIRVLAIAPADMQENLHRQIDSFGMLATVVNSAMELAPHIRAGEAYQVVLLPSSFSNTEDWWAIWGDLAMLTPRPAILVYAHAATFQLWSGVLEAGGYDVIVEPLTDEKLKEALLRAAEGAAKLPGEIS
;
A
#
# COMPACT_ATOMS: atom_id res chain seq x y z
N MET A 1 -6.71 27.21 16.92
CA MET A 1 -5.72 26.89 15.92
C MET A 1 -6.29 25.94 14.89
N ALA A 2 -6.04 26.23 13.65
CA ALA A 2 -6.55 25.37 12.61
C ALA A 2 -5.88 24.01 12.67
N HIS A 3 -6.67 23.01 12.67
CA HIS A 3 -6.19 21.65 12.65
C HIS A 3 -6.06 21.22 11.20
N GLN A 4 -4.84 20.99 10.74
CA GLN A 4 -4.63 20.55 9.39
C GLN A 4 -4.69 19.02 9.35
N PRO A 5 -5.47 18.49 8.41
CA PRO A 5 -5.51 17.04 8.28
C PRO A 5 -4.12 16.54 7.89
N ARG A 6 -3.72 15.44 8.51
CA ARG A 6 -2.44 14.84 8.18
C ARG A 6 -2.51 14.31 6.76
N GLN A 7 -1.50 14.65 5.98
CA GLN A 7 -1.43 14.19 4.61
C GLN A 7 -1.17 12.69 4.58
N ILE A 8 -1.93 11.97 3.76
CA ILE A 8 -1.79 10.52 3.64
C ILE A 8 -0.55 10.22 2.82
N ARG A 9 0.30 9.36 3.35
CA ARG A 9 1.52 8.93 2.66
C ARG A 9 1.32 7.50 2.15
N VAL A 10 1.48 7.32 0.87
CA VAL A 10 1.26 6.05 0.19
C VAL A 10 2.58 5.53 -0.37
N LEU A 11 2.90 4.29 -0.04
CA LEU A 11 4.04 3.61 -0.64
C LEU A 11 3.48 2.64 -1.67
N ALA A 12 3.84 2.81 -2.93
CA ALA A 12 3.37 1.94 -3.98
C ALA A 12 4.54 1.16 -4.57
N ILE A 13 4.37 -0.15 -4.69
CA ILE A 13 5.34 -1.00 -5.35
C ILE A 13 4.73 -1.36 -6.71
N ALA A 14 5.42 -1.02 -7.78
CA ALA A 14 4.86 -1.19 -9.12
C ALA A 14 5.97 -1.35 -10.15
N PRO A 15 5.70 -2.11 -11.23
CA PRO A 15 6.66 -2.22 -12.32
C PRO A 15 6.88 -0.86 -12.98
N ALA A 16 8.01 -0.71 -13.63
CA ALA A 16 8.44 0.58 -14.19
C ALA A 16 7.39 1.25 -15.07
N ASP A 17 6.65 0.47 -15.85
CA ASP A 17 5.66 1.00 -16.77
C ASP A 17 4.42 1.56 -16.07
N MET A 18 4.21 1.25 -14.80
CA MET A 18 3.08 1.76 -14.04
C MET A 18 3.44 2.90 -13.09
N GLN A 19 4.72 3.07 -12.80
CA GLN A 19 5.16 3.99 -11.74
C GLN A 19 4.74 5.43 -11.96
N GLU A 20 4.98 5.94 -13.15
CA GLU A 20 4.66 7.34 -13.43
C GLU A 20 3.17 7.61 -13.31
N ASN A 21 2.37 6.70 -13.82
CA ASN A 21 0.93 6.87 -13.79
C ASN A 21 0.39 6.80 -12.35
N LEU A 22 0.88 5.85 -11.56
CA LEU A 22 0.47 5.73 -10.17
C LEU A 22 0.88 6.96 -9.37
N HIS A 23 2.11 7.44 -9.58
CA HIS A 23 2.58 8.62 -8.90
C HIS A 23 1.67 9.81 -9.19
N ARG A 24 1.32 10.00 -10.47
CA ARG A 24 0.44 11.09 -10.88
C ARG A 24 -0.95 10.96 -10.27
N GLN A 25 -1.51 9.75 -10.27
CA GLN A 25 -2.82 9.52 -9.68
C GLN A 25 -2.83 9.86 -8.20
N ILE A 26 -1.86 9.32 -7.46
CA ILE A 26 -1.80 9.52 -6.02
C ILE A 26 -1.60 11.00 -5.69
N ASP A 27 -0.73 11.68 -6.44
CA ASP A 27 -0.53 13.11 -6.26
C ASP A 27 -1.82 13.89 -6.50
N SER A 28 -2.60 13.50 -7.51
CA SER A 28 -3.84 14.19 -7.83
C SER A 28 -4.88 14.06 -6.74
N PHE A 29 -4.76 13.05 -5.88
CA PHE A 29 -5.66 12.87 -4.74
C PHE A 29 -5.24 13.69 -3.52
N GLY A 30 -4.15 14.44 -3.63
CA GLY A 30 -3.63 15.21 -2.50
C GLY A 30 -2.84 14.37 -1.51
N MET A 31 -2.38 13.20 -1.92
CA MET A 31 -1.60 12.30 -1.09
C MET A 31 -0.14 12.33 -1.52
N LEU A 32 0.76 11.96 -0.61
CA LEU A 32 2.18 11.88 -0.92
C LEU A 32 2.52 10.47 -1.40
N ALA A 33 3.08 10.38 -2.59
CA ALA A 33 3.41 9.11 -3.19
C ALA A 33 4.90 8.82 -3.12
N THR A 34 5.25 7.62 -2.70
CA THR A 34 6.59 7.06 -2.85
C THR A 34 6.41 5.80 -3.68
N VAL A 35 7.02 5.75 -4.85
CA VAL A 35 6.84 4.61 -5.76
C VAL A 35 8.18 3.92 -5.99
N VAL A 36 8.22 2.62 -5.74
CA VAL A 36 9.43 1.81 -5.94
C VAL A 36 9.06 0.58 -6.75
N ASN A 37 10.04 -0.11 -7.32
CA ASN A 37 9.74 -1.29 -8.13
C ASN A 37 10.31 -2.59 -7.59
N SER A 38 11.00 -2.57 -6.46
CA SER A 38 11.63 -3.78 -5.95
C SER A 38 11.88 -3.68 -4.45
N ALA A 39 12.18 -4.83 -3.85
CA ALA A 39 12.56 -4.87 -2.45
C ALA A 39 13.84 -4.06 -2.21
N MET A 40 14.74 -4.06 -3.17
CA MET A 40 15.98 -3.33 -3.06
C MET A 40 15.75 -1.81 -2.99
N GLU A 41 14.84 -1.30 -3.80
CA GLU A 41 14.48 0.11 -3.76
C GLU A 41 13.71 0.48 -2.49
N LEU A 42 12.98 -0.47 -1.95
CA LEU A 42 12.20 -0.26 -0.75
C LEU A 42 13.07 -0.15 0.50
N ALA A 43 14.14 -0.92 0.56
CA ALA A 43 14.95 -1.02 1.78
C ALA A 43 15.41 0.32 2.37
N PRO A 44 15.90 1.31 1.57
CA PRO A 44 16.30 2.58 2.15
C PRO A 44 15.14 3.31 2.87
N HIS A 45 13.94 3.19 2.36
CA HIS A 45 12.77 3.83 2.97
C HIS A 45 12.42 3.19 4.31
N ILE A 46 12.55 1.87 4.39
CA ILE A 46 12.32 1.15 5.62
C ILE A 46 13.35 1.55 6.67
N ARG A 47 14.62 1.62 6.26
CA ARG A 47 15.71 1.98 7.16
C ARG A 47 15.61 3.43 7.64
N ALA A 48 15.07 4.30 6.79
CA ALA A 48 14.88 5.69 7.15
C ALA A 48 13.75 5.89 8.15
N GLY A 49 12.96 4.85 8.38
CA GLY A 49 11.85 4.93 9.34
C GLY A 49 10.70 5.78 8.85
N GLU A 50 10.55 5.90 7.55
CA GLU A 50 9.44 6.68 6.99
C GLU A 50 8.12 6.02 7.33
N ALA A 51 7.15 6.84 7.70
CA ALA A 51 5.82 6.34 8.07
C ALA A 51 4.87 6.43 6.88
N TYR A 52 4.18 5.33 6.61
CA TYR A 52 3.19 5.28 5.54
C TYR A 52 1.87 4.81 6.12
N GLN A 53 0.79 5.43 5.69
CA GLN A 53 -0.54 5.00 6.10
C GLN A 53 -1.02 3.82 5.27
N VAL A 54 -0.64 3.80 3.98
CA VAL A 54 -1.10 2.77 3.05
C VAL A 54 0.06 2.29 2.21
N VAL A 55 0.09 0.99 1.95
CA VAL A 55 1.01 0.38 0.99
C VAL A 55 0.20 -0.28 -0.10
N LEU A 56 0.56 -0.02 -1.35
CA LEU A 56 -0.08 -0.63 -2.51
C LEU A 56 0.92 -1.62 -3.12
N LEU A 57 0.54 -2.88 -3.17
CA LEU A 57 1.45 -3.97 -3.49
C LEU A 57 0.84 -4.86 -4.58
N PRO A 58 1.58 -5.21 -5.65
CA PRO A 58 1.01 -6.10 -6.68
C PRO A 58 0.87 -7.52 -6.15
N SER A 59 -0.11 -8.24 -6.67
CA SER A 59 -0.37 -9.61 -6.26
C SER A 59 0.73 -10.57 -6.73
N SER A 60 1.47 -10.18 -7.76
CA SER A 60 2.52 -11.04 -8.28
C SER A 60 3.73 -10.21 -8.69
N PHE A 61 4.89 -10.75 -8.41
CA PHE A 61 6.16 -10.25 -8.88
C PHE A 61 6.77 -11.31 -9.77
N SER A 62 7.71 -10.91 -10.60
CA SER A 62 8.48 -11.89 -11.38
C SER A 62 9.27 -12.81 -10.45
N ASN A 63 9.51 -12.37 -9.23
CA ASN A 63 10.24 -13.15 -8.23
C ASN A 63 9.39 -13.27 -6.96
N THR A 64 8.99 -14.49 -6.62
CA THR A 64 8.17 -14.76 -5.44
C THR A 64 8.91 -14.42 -4.14
N GLU A 65 10.22 -14.57 -4.14
CA GLU A 65 11.01 -14.27 -2.96
C GLU A 65 10.96 -12.77 -2.64
N ASP A 66 10.95 -11.92 -3.67
CA ASP A 66 10.81 -10.49 -3.47
C ASP A 66 9.49 -10.14 -2.80
N TRP A 67 8.44 -10.82 -3.19
CA TRP A 67 7.11 -10.58 -2.64
C TRP A 67 7.09 -10.82 -1.13
N TRP A 68 7.63 -11.96 -0.70
CA TRP A 68 7.69 -12.31 0.72
C TRP A 68 8.64 -11.40 1.48
N ALA A 69 9.76 -11.03 0.86
CA ALA A 69 10.72 -10.12 1.49
C ALA A 69 10.09 -8.76 1.75
N ILE A 70 9.37 -8.24 0.77
CA ILE A 70 8.68 -6.95 0.90
C ILE A 70 7.64 -7.03 2.01
N TRP A 71 6.86 -8.09 2.04
CA TRP A 71 5.85 -8.26 3.07
C TRP A 71 6.47 -8.27 4.46
N GLY A 72 7.58 -9.00 4.62
CA GLY A 72 8.29 -9.05 5.87
C GLY A 72 8.82 -7.68 6.31
N ASP A 73 9.38 -6.93 5.37
CA ASP A 73 9.88 -5.59 5.66
C ASP A 73 8.75 -4.66 6.09
N LEU A 74 7.61 -4.73 5.43
CA LEU A 74 6.46 -3.90 5.76
C LEU A 74 5.92 -4.22 7.15
N ALA A 75 6.00 -5.47 7.56
CA ALA A 75 5.54 -5.88 8.88
C ALA A 75 6.37 -5.27 10.00
N MET A 76 7.59 -4.82 9.68
CA MET A 76 8.47 -4.22 10.67
C MET A 76 8.23 -2.72 10.86
N LEU A 77 7.43 -2.13 10.01
CA LEU A 77 7.15 -0.69 10.11
C LEU A 77 6.25 -0.38 11.30
N THR A 78 6.53 0.74 11.96
CA THR A 78 5.76 1.20 13.12
C THR A 78 5.42 2.67 12.93
N PRO A 79 4.16 3.06 12.87
CA PRO A 79 2.97 2.19 12.90
C PRO A 79 2.84 1.35 11.63
N ARG A 80 2.16 0.23 11.76
CA ARG A 80 1.98 -0.68 10.64
C ARG A 80 1.02 -0.09 9.63
N PRO A 81 1.39 -0.02 8.35
CA PRO A 81 0.49 0.54 7.33
C PRO A 81 -0.58 -0.46 6.93
N ALA A 82 -1.67 0.04 6.38
CA ALA A 82 -2.67 -0.82 5.77
C ALA A 82 -2.13 -1.26 4.40
N ILE A 83 -2.18 -2.54 4.12
CA ILE A 83 -1.64 -3.09 2.88
C ILE A 83 -2.77 -3.44 1.92
N LEU A 84 -2.76 -2.80 0.75
CA LEU A 84 -3.69 -3.09 -0.33
C LEU A 84 -2.94 -3.85 -1.41
N VAL A 85 -3.52 -4.94 -1.87
CA VAL A 85 -2.93 -5.72 -2.95
C VAL A 85 -3.76 -5.49 -4.21
N TYR A 86 -3.11 -5.20 -5.34
CA TYR A 86 -3.83 -5.04 -6.60
C TYR A 86 -3.51 -6.21 -7.53
N ALA A 87 -4.50 -6.64 -8.29
CA ALA A 87 -4.40 -7.82 -9.11
C ALA A 87 -5.32 -7.72 -10.33
N HIS A 88 -5.05 -8.55 -11.34
CA HIS A 88 -5.93 -8.61 -12.52
C HIS A 88 -7.29 -9.22 -12.17
N ALA A 89 -7.30 -10.14 -11.23
CA ALA A 89 -8.54 -10.78 -10.79
C ALA A 89 -8.47 -11.03 -9.29
N ALA A 90 -9.60 -10.86 -8.63
CA ALA A 90 -9.70 -11.16 -7.20
C ALA A 90 -10.32 -12.53 -7.03
N THR A 91 -9.47 -13.55 -6.82
CA THR A 91 -9.96 -14.88 -6.51
C THR A 91 -10.14 -14.99 -5.01
N PHE A 92 -10.94 -15.95 -4.59
CA PHE A 92 -11.13 -16.21 -3.17
C PHE A 92 -9.80 -16.55 -2.50
N GLN A 93 -8.97 -17.32 -3.18
CA GLN A 93 -7.67 -17.70 -2.65
C GLN A 93 -6.76 -16.50 -2.43
N LEU A 94 -6.73 -15.59 -3.39
CA LEU A 94 -5.91 -14.39 -3.25
C LEU A 94 -6.43 -13.52 -2.11
N TRP A 95 -7.73 -13.29 -2.08
CA TRP A 95 -8.35 -12.43 -1.08
C TRP A 95 -8.12 -13.00 0.33
N SER A 96 -8.39 -14.30 0.51
CA SER A 96 -8.14 -14.97 1.79
C SER A 96 -6.69 -14.89 2.21
N GLY A 97 -5.77 -15.15 1.27
CA GLY A 97 -4.34 -15.11 1.55
C GLY A 97 -3.86 -13.75 2.00
N VAL A 98 -4.36 -12.70 1.35
CA VAL A 98 -4.01 -11.33 1.72
C VAL A 98 -4.49 -11.01 3.13
N LEU A 99 -5.73 -11.35 3.44
CA LEU A 99 -6.27 -11.10 4.77
C LEU A 99 -5.55 -11.90 5.85
N GLU A 100 -5.23 -13.15 5.57
CA GLU A 100 -4.48 -13.99 6.51
C GLU A 100 -3.08 -13.46 6.78
N ALA A 101 -2.47 -12.86 5.78
CA ALA A 101 -1.14 -12.28 5.93
C ALA A 101 -1.17 -10.90 6.63
N GLY A 102 -2.35 -10.41 6.95
CA GLY A 102 -2.50 -9.13 7.62
C GLY A 102 -2.73 -7.96 6.68
N GLY A 103 -3.08 -8.23 5.42
CA GLY A 103 -3.43 -7.18 4.47
C GLY A 103 -4.82 -6.64 4.70
N TYR A 104 -5.10 -5.49 4.11
CA TYR A 104 -6.36 -4.81 4.30
C TYR A 104 -7.42 -5.24 3.28
N ASP A 105 -7.06 -5.26 2.01
CA ASP A 105 -8.02 -5.60 0.95
C ASP A 105 -7.29 -5.86 -0.36
N VAL A 106 -8.06 -6.27 -1.38
CA VAL A 106 -7.57 -6.51 -2.73
C VAL A 106 -8.32 -5.59 -3.69
N ILE A 107 -7.59 -4.94 -4.59
CA ILE A 107 -8.17 -4.09 -5.63
C ILE A 107 -7.96 -4.75 -6.98
N VAL A 108 -9.02 -4.83 -7.78
CA VAL A 108 -8.93 -5.43 -9.11
C VAL A 108 -8.63 -4.36 -10.15
N GLU A 109 -7.64 -4.62 -11.00
CA GLU A 109 -7.32 -3.71 -12.10
C GLU A 109 -8.45 -3.69 -13.13
N PRO A 110 -8.63 -2.60 -13.86
CA PRO A 110 -7.75 -1.44 -13.91
C PRO A 110 -7.91 -0.53 -12.69
N LEU A 111 -6.82 0.14 -12.32
CA LEU A 111 -6.82 1.06 -11.18
C LEU A 111 -7.29 2.43 -11.65
N THR A 112 -8.60 2.57 -11.80
CA THR A 112 -9.19 3.86 -12.17
C THR A 112 -9.02 4.85 -11.03
N ASP A 113 -9.08 6.14 -11.34
CA ASP A 113 -8.92 7.18 -10.33
C ASP A 113 -9.92 7.01 -9.18
N GLU A 114 -11.18 6.77 -9.52
CA GLU A 114 -12.22 6.62 -8.50
C GLU A 114 -11.99 5.41 -7.61
N LYS A 115 -11.70 4.27 -8.22
CA LYS A 115 -11.48 3.03 -7.50
C LYS A 115 -10.25 3.13 -6.59
N LEU A 116 -9.17 3.67 -7.14
CA LEU A 116 -7.92 3.79 -6.40
C LEU A 116 -8.06 4.76 -5.24
N LYS A 117 -8.64 5.93 -5.50
CA LYS A 117 -8.82 6.93 -4.45
C LYS A 117 -9.67 6.40 -3.31
N GLU A 118 -10.78 5.76 -3.64
CA GLU A 118 -11.66 5.20 -2.61
C GLU A 118 -10.95 4.15 -1.77
N ALA A 119 -10.21 3.25 -2.42
CA ALA A 119 -9.49 2.21 -1.71
C ALA A 119 -8.41 2.79 -0.79
N LEU A 120 -7.69 3.78 -1.27
CA LEU A 120 -6.64 4.42 -0.46
C LEU A 120 -7.23 5.14 0.75
N LEU A 121 -8.34 5.82 0.58
CA LEU A 121 -8.98 6.51 1.69
C LEU A 121 -9.49 5.54 2.74
N ARG A 122 -10.12 4.45 2.32
CA ARG A 122 -10.58 3.42 3.25
C ARG A 122 -9.43 2.78 4.01
N ALA A 123 -8.36 2.47 3.29
CA ALA A 123 -7.21 1.83 3.90
C ALA A 123 -6.55 2.75 4.91
N ALA A 124 -6.46 4.04 4.60
CA ALA A 124 -5.88 5.00 5.51
C ALA A 124 -6.70 5.10 6.80
N GLU A 125 -8.02 5.05 6.68
CA GLU A 125 -8.90 5.03 7.85
C GLU A 125 -8.71 3.75 8.66
N GLY A 126 -8.56 2.61 7.96
CA GLY A 126 -8.32 1.34 8.61
C GLY A 126 -7.02 1.31 9.39
N ALA A 127 -5.98 1.92 8.83
CA ALA A 127 -4.69 2.02 9.51
C ALA A 127 -4.79 2.84 10.79
N ALA A 128 -5.60 3.90 10.75
CA ALA A 128 -5.80 4.75 11.93
C ALA A 128 -6.59 4.05 13.03
N LYS A 129 -7.33 3.00 12.66
CA LYS A 129 -8.16 2.26 13.61
C LYS A 129 -7.61 0.87 13.87
N LEU A 130 -6.35 0.81 14.25
CA LEU A 130 -5.73 -0.47 14.53
C LEU A 130 -6.38 -1.15 15.74
N PRO A 131 -6.42 -2.47 15.75
CA PRO A 131 -7.10 -3.22 16.82
C PRO A 131 -6.66 -2.84 18.23
N GLY A 132 -5.41 -2.49 18.41
CA GLY A 132 -4.90 -2.14 19.73
C GLY A 132 -5.50 -0.87 20.30
N GLU A 133 -6.16 -0.08 19.48
CA GLU A 133 -6.76 1.19 19.93
C GLU A 133 -8.24 1.07 20.23
N ILE A 134 -8.78 -0.07 19.97
CA ILE A 134 -10.19 -0.30 20.27
C ILE A 134 -10.32 -0.63 21.74
N SER A 135 -11.06 0.11 22.38
CA SER A 135 -11.30 -0.15 23.78
C SER A 135 -12.63 -0.78 24.00
#